data_f3482f5b9932d896891233a294113b84
#
_entry.id   f3482f5b9932d896891233a294113b84
#
_cell.length_a   1.000
_cell.length_b   1.000
_cell.length_c   1.000
_cell.angle_alpha   90.00
_cell.angle_beta   90.00
_cell.angle_gamma   90.00
#
_symmetry.space_group_name_H-M   'P 1'
#
loop_
_entity.id
_entity.type
_entity.pdbx_description
1 polymer ?
#
loop_
_entity_poly.entity_id
_entity_poly.type
_entity_poly.pdbx_seq_one_letter_code
_entity_poly.pdbx_strand_id
1 'polypeptide(L)'
;APGTPDTSAGGVDVDVFDTRTNSSVRFRAREVIYALPRFTATYVLEGYELPGIDTFTYAPWMVANLTVDRLPEGTAWDNVIYDSLSLGYVVATHQNLRVAPGPSVLTYYLPLTVPNPEIARRWMLERSWKDWVSIILGDLAPAHVGLESLVSQIDVMLWGHAMIRPVPGFLWGEPRRRAADAFGPVRFAHSDMSGLSLFEEAQYRGVRAAEDLMRHMGHSYS
;
A
#
# COMPACT_ATOMS: atom_id res chain seq x y z
N ALA A 1 27.73 9.15 -0.98
CA ALA A 1 26.98 9.95 -0.02
C ALA A 1 25.97 10.76 -0.81
N PRO A 2 24.66 10.78 -0.45
CA PRO A 2 23.69 11.64 -1.08
C PRO A 2 24.10 13.10 -0.80
N GLY A 3 24.08 13.94 -1.85
CA GLY A 3 24.44 15.34 -1.72
C GLY A 3 23.27 16.17 -1.18
N THR A 4 23.55 17.19 -0.37
CA THR A 4 22.57 18.18 0.08
C THR A 4 21.88 18.83 -1.12
N PRO A 5 20.57 19.07 -1.09
CA PRO A 5 19.91 19.78 -2.17
C PRO A 5 20.56 21.16 -2.30
N ASP A 6 21.21 21.40 -3.44
CA ASP A 6 21.72 22.72 -3.76
C ASP A 6 20.53 23.64 -4.05
N THR A 7 20.09 24.36 -3.02
CA THR A 7 18.97 25.30 -3.10
C THR A 7 19.32 26.60 -3.86
N SER A 8 20.58 26.77 -4.27
CA SER A 8 21.05 28.00 -4.93
C SER A 8 20.70 28.07 -6.43
N ALA A 9 20.21 27.00 -7.04
CA ALA A 9 19.89 26.93 -8.48
C ALA A 9 18.47 26.42 -8.79
N GLY A 10 17.53 26.46 -7.85
CA GLY A 10 16.11 26.21 -8.11
C GLY A 10 15.78 24.83 -8.69
N GLY A 11 16.28 23.74 -8.07
CA GLY A 11 15.95 22.38 -8.52
C GLY A 11 16.34 21.31 -7.51
N VAL A 12 15.99 20.06 -7.79
CA VAL A 12 16.27 18.89 -6.97
C VAL A 12 16.91 17.79 -7.83
N ASP A 13 17.97 17.17 -7.28
CA ASP A 13 18.58 16.01 -7.91
C ASP A 13 17.91 14.73 -7.36
N VAL A 14 17.50 13.84 -8.26
CA VAL A 14 16.91 12.56 -7.95
C VAL A 14 17.82 11.46 -8.46
N ASP A 15 18.47 10.74 -7.54
CA ASP A 15 19.29 9.59 -7.86
C ASP A 15 18.46 8.32 -7.88
N VAL A 16 18.50 7.61 -8.99
CA VAL A 16 17.76 6.38 -9.24
C VAL A 16 18.72 5.25 -9.61
N PHE A 17 18.53 4.08 -9.04
CA PHE A 17 19.26 2.88 -9.43
C PHE A 17 18.42 2.05 -10.40
N ASP A 18 18.91 1.90 -11.65
CA ASP A 18 18.29 1.03 -12.64
C ASP A 18 18.83 -0.40 -12.49
N THR A 19 18.00 -1.28 -11.97
CA THR A 19 18.34 -2.68 -11.73
C THR A 19 18.56 -3.49 -13.02
N ARG A 20 18.05 -3.04 -14.17
CA ARG A 20 18.20 -3.72 -15.46
C ARG A 20 19.58 -3.46 -16.05
N THR A 21 20.08 -2.25 -15.89
CA THR A 21 21.40 -1.84 -16.40
C THR A 21 22.48 -1.88 -15.35
N ASN A 22 22.12 -2.15 -14.08
CA ASN A 22 22.99 -2.13 -12.91
C ASN A 22 23.78 -0.80 -12.80
N SER A 23 23.09 0.32 -13.03
CA SER A 23 23.70 1.64 -13.03
C SER A 23 22.85 2.68 -12.30
N SER A 24 23.49 3.72 -11.78
CA SER A 24 22.81 4.87 -11.19
C SER A 24 22.62 5.95 -12.24
N VAL A 25 21.42 6.54 -12.26
CA VAL A 25 21.05 7.65 -13.14
C VAL A 25 20.60 8.82 -12.27
N ARG A 26 21.11 10.02 -12.54
CA ARG A 26 20.68 11.25 -11.88
C ARG A 26 19.74 12.03 -12.79
N PHE A 27 18.57 12.37 -12.27
CA PHE A 27 17.62 13.30 -12.89
C PHE A 27 17.69 14.63 -12.16
N ARG A 28 17.76 15.75 -12.93
CA ARG A 28 17.57 17.09 -12.39
C ARG A 28 16.16 17.57 -12.70
N ALA A 29 15.39 17.86 -11.64
CA ALA A 29 14.02 18.32 -11.74
C ALA A 29 13.84 19.69 -11.06
N ARG A 30 12.90 20.50 -11.53
CA ARG A 30 12.51 21.74 -10.84
C ARG A 30 11.68 21.44 -9.60
N GLU A 31 10.77 20.48 -9.70
CA GLU A 31 9.84 20.05 -8.67
C GLU A 31 9.70 18.53 -8.71
N VAL A 32 9.38 17.93 -7.56
CA VAL A 32 9.15 16.48 -7.44
C VAL A 32 7.85 16.22 -6.70
N ILE A 33 7.05 15.26 -7.17
CA ILE A 33 5.94 14.69 -6.42
C ILE A 33 6.40 13.37 -5.81
N TYR A 34 6.47 13.34 -4.48
CA TYR A 34 6.81 12.15 -3.70
C TYR A 34 5.53 11.39 -3.35
N ALA A 35 5.26 10.31 -4.08
CA ALA A 35 4.03 9.52 -3.97
C ALA A 35 4.21 8.18 -3.23
N LEU A 36 5.27 8.05 -2.43
CA LEU A 36 5.53 6.85 -1.63
C LEU A 36 5.00 7.02 -0.20
N PRO A 37 4.85 5.91 0.57
CA PRO A 37 4.47 5.96 1.98
C PRO A 37 5.34 6.93 2.78
N ARG A 38 4.72 7.69 3.67
CA ARG A 38 5.40 8.80 4.38
C ARG A 38 6.61 8.38 5.20
N PHE A 39 6.58 7.18 5.80
CA PHE A 39 7.73 6.70 6.58
C PHE A 39 9.00 6.50 5.74
N THR A 40 8.87 6.29 4.42
CA THR A 40 10.02 6.10 3.54
C THR A 40 10.73 7.41 3.23
N ALA A 41 10.07 8.55 3.40
CA ALA A 41 10.63 9.86 3.08
C ALA A 41 11.88 10.20 3.90
N THR A 42 11.95 9.77 5.16
CA THR A 42 13.11 9.99 6.05
C THR A 42 14.36 9.24 5.60
N TYR A 43 14.22 8.22 4.76
CA TYR A 43 15.33 7.44 4.20
C TYR A 43 15.74 7.92 2.80
N VAL A 44 14.87 8.63 2.10
CA VAL A 44 15.06 9.00 0.69
C VAL A 44 15.36 10.49 0.54
N LEU A 45 14.72 11.35 1.33
CA LEU A 45 14.88 12.80 1.24
C LEU A 45 15.93 13.27 2.23
N GLU A 46 17.05 13.76 1.72
CA GLU A 46 18.14 14.26 2.56
C GLU A 46 17.69 15.46 3.41
N GLY A 47 17.98 15.41 4.72
CA GLY A 47 17.61 16.45 5.67
C GLY A 47 16.10 16.54 5.98
N TYR A 48 15.30 15.59 5.52
CA TYR A 48 13.88 15.54 5.85
C TYR A 48 13.62 14.77 7.15
N GLU A 49 12.89 15.39 8.05
CA GLU A 49 12.35 14.75 9.25
C GLU A 49 10.83 14.70 9.18
N LEU A 50 10.25 13.52 9.37
CA LEU A 50 8.79 13.36 9.42
C LEU A 50 8.27 13.87 10.78
N PRO A 51 7.51 14.98 10.81
CA PRO A 51 6.96 15.52 12.05
C PRO A 51 6.09 14.48 12.78
N GLY A 52 6.46 14.14 14.02
CA GLY A 52 5.73 13.17 14.83
C GLY A 52 5.70 11.75 14.23
N ILE A 53 6.84 11.29 13.72
CA ILE A 53 7.00 9.97 13.07
C ILE A 53 6.39 8.83 13.91
N ASP A 54 6.50 8.88 15.23
CA ASP A 54 5.99 7.85 16.13
C ASP A 54 4.46 7.70 16.08
N THR A 55 3.75 8.70 15.57
CA THR A 55 2.28 8.64 15.39
C THR A 55 1.87 7.95 14.09
N PHE A 56 2.80 7.80 13.13
CA PHE A 56 2.57 7.12 11.86
C PHE A 56 2.80 5.63 12.03
N THR A 57 1.77 4.91 12.41
CA THR A 57 1.83 3.45 12.58
C THR A 57 1.11 2.74 11.44
N TYR A 58 1.63 1.58 11.04
CA TYR A 58 1.11 0.83 9.89
C TYR A 58 0.75 -0.59 10.29
N ALA A 59 -0.42 -1.04 9.89
CA ALA A 59 -0.82 -2.43 10.03
C ALA A 59 -0.14 -3.28 8.95
N PRO A 60 0.49 -4.40 9.31
CA PRO A 60 0.91 -5.39 8.32
C PRO A 60 -0.30 -6.18 7.81
N TRP A 61 -0.23 -6.59 6.55
CA TRP A 61 -1.25 -7.40 5.89
C TRP A 61 -0.61 -8.58 5.18
N MET A 62 -1.28 -9.71 5.22
CA MET A 62 -1.03 -10.81 4.30
C MET A 62 -2.12 -10.82 3.25
N VAL A 63 -1.72 -10.87 1.99
CA VAL A 63 -2.61 -10.99 0.83
C VAL A 63 -2.23 -12.23 0.07
N ALA A 64 -3.20 -13.03 -0.36
CA ALA A 64 -2.92 -14.20 -1.17
C ALA A 64 -3.83 -14.28 -2.39
N ASN A 65 -3.25 -14.66 -3.54
CA ASN A 65 -4.01 -15.00 -4.73
C ASN A 65 -4.13 -16.51 -4.82
N LEU A 66 -5.35 -17.01 -4.80
CA LEU A 66 -5.68 -18.41 -5.00
C LEU A 66 -6.18 -18.57 -6.43
N THR A 67 -5.43 -19.25 -7.28
CA THR A 67 -5.88 -19.65 -8.61
C THR A 67 -6.77 -20.89 -8.44
N VAL A 68 -8.00 -20.79 -8.90
CA VAL A 68 -9.01 -21.85 -8.83
C VAL A 68 -9.46 -22.26 -10.21
N ASP A 69 -9.74 -23.56 -10.43
CA ASP A 69 -10.21 -24.09 -11.70
C ASP A 69 -11.62 -23.58 -12.05
N ARG A 70 -12.41 -23.27 -11.04
CA ARG A 70 -13.72 -22.61 -11.13
C ARG A 70 -14.06 -21.91 -9.82
N LEU A 71 -14.93 -20.93 -9.88
CA LEU A 71 -15.43 -20.27 -8.67
C LEU A 71 -16.25 -21.26 -7.82
N PRO A 72 -16.08 -21.22 -6.47
CA PRO A 72 -16.98 -21.89 -5.56
C PRO A 72 -18.43 -21.42 -5.76
N GLU A 73 -19.38 -22.27 -5.43
CA GLU A 73 -20.80 -21.93 -5.49
C GLU A 73 -21.15 -20.81 -4.51
N GLY A 74 -22.05 -19.91 -4.92
CA GLY A 74 -22.49 -18.78 -4.11
C GLY A 74 -21.51 -17.61 -4.02
N THR A 75 -20.41 -17.63 -4.80
CA THR A 75 -19.41 -16.56 -4.80
C THR A 75 -19.93 -15.29 -5.47
N ALA A 76 -19.83 -14.15 -4.75
CA ALA A 76 -20.01 -12.79 -5.28
C ALA A 76 -18.67 -12.20 -5.75
N TRP A 77 -18.66 -10.96 -6.23
CA TRP A 77 -17.42 -10.28 -6.58
C TRP A 77 -16.56 -9.93 -5.32
N ASP A 78 -17.22 -9.67 -4.19
CA ASP A 78 -16.63 -9.39 -2.88
C ASP A 78 -17.37 -10.26 -1.84
N ASN A 79 -16.62 -10.98 -1.03
CA ASN A 79 -17.13 -12.00 -0.12
C ASN A 79 -16.55 -11.79 1.28
N VAL A 80 -17.36 -11.22 2.16
CA VAL A 80 -17.03 -11.08 3.58
C VAL A 80 -17.37 -12.37 4.32
N ILE A 81 -16.44 -12.88 5.09
CA ILE A 81 -16.63 -14.08 5.92
C ILE A 81 -16.72 -13.64 7.39
N TYR A 82 -17.88 -13.84 8.00
CA TYR A 82 -18.08 -13.55 9.42
C TYR A 82 -17.43 -14.62 10.29
N ASP A 83 -16.99 -14.22 11.49
CA ASP A 83 -16.28 -15.09 12.44
C ASP A 83 -14.96 -15.69 11.88
N SER A 84 -14.37 -14.99 10.92
CA SER A 84 -13.11 -15.32 10.26
C SER A 84 -11.95 -14.49 10.83
N LEU A 85 -10.73 -14.99 10.66
CA LEU A 85 -9.52 -14.22 10.92
C LEU A 85 -9.31 -13.12 9.87
N SER A 86 -9.81 -13.34 8.66
CA SER A 86 -9.67 -12.45 7.50
C SER A 86 -10.88 -11.54 7.32
N LEU A 87 -10.79 -10.66 6.34
CA LEU A 87 -11.95 -9.92 5.82
C LEU A 87 -12.69 -10.72 4.72
N GLY A 88 -12.17 -11.90 4.36
CA GLY A 88 -12.66 -12.70 3.26
C GLY A 88 -11.82 -12.53 1.99
N TYR A 89 -12.47 -12.48 0.83
CA TYR A 89 -11.77 -12.41 -0.45
C TYR A 89 -12.58 -11.69 -1.52
N VAL A 90 -11.89 -11.15 -2.52
CA VAL A 90 -12.51 -10.64 -3.75
C VAL A 90 -12.20 -11.57 -4.92
N VAL A 91 -13.13 -11.63 -5.87
CA VAL A 91 -12.91 -12.31 -7.15
C VAL A 91 -12.13 -11.37 -8.06
N ALA A 92 -10.81 -11.56 -8.20
CA ALA A 92 -9.93 -10.66 -8.95
C ALA A 92 -10.28 -10.59 -10.44
N THR A 93 -11.01 -11.57 -10.95
CA THR A 93 -11.45 -11.64 -12.34
C THR A 93 -12.87 -11.09 -12.58
N HIS A 94 -13.50 -10.46 -11.57
CA HIS A 94 -14.88 -9.98 -11.66
C HIS A 94 -15.13 -8.96 -12.80
N GLN A 95 -14.10 -8.24 -13.22
CA GLN A 95 -14.20 -7.29 -14.35
C GLN A 95 -14.05 -7.97 -15.72
N ASN A 96 -13.68 -9.25 -15.77
CA ASN A 96 -13.64 -9.99 -17.01
C ASN A 96 -15.08 -10.32 -17.44
N LEU A 97 -15.51 -9.81 -18.60
CA LEU A 97 -16.84 -10.05 -19.15
C LEU A 97 -17.00 -11.48 -19.71
N ARG A 98 -16.46 -12.49 -19.03
CA ARG A 98 -16.62 -13.89 -19.41
C ARG A 98 -17.99 -14.40 -18.94
N VAL A 99 -18.77 -14.92 -19.85
CA VAL A 99 -20.07 -15.55 -19.55
C VAL A 99 -19.90 -17.04 -19.20
N ALA A 100 -18.83 -17.68 -19.70
CA ALA A 100 -18.59 -19.09 -19.46
C ALA A 100 -17.83 -19.36 -18.16
N PRO A 101 -18.19 -20.41 -17.39
CA PRO A 101 -17.40 -20.87 -16.26
C PRO A 101 -15.97 -21.20 -16.68
N GLY A 102 -14.99 -20.95 -15.80
CA GLY A 102 -13.59 -21.25 -16.07
C GLY A 102 -12.69 -20.82 -14.92
N PRO A 103 -11.36 -20.94 -15.10
CA PRO A 103 -10.39 -20.56 -14.08
C PRO A 103 -10.54 -19.11 -13.65
N SER A 104 -10.34 -18.88 -12.36
CA SER A 104 -10.46 -17.56 -11.73
C SER A 104 -9.39 -17.39 -10.65
N VAL A 105 -9.33 -16.18 -10.08
CA VAL A 105 -8.44 -15.88 -8.97
C VAL A 105 -9.25 -15.27 -7.83
N LEU A 106 -9.10 -15.84 -6.63
CA LEU A 106 -9.62 -15.29 -5.39
C LEU A 106 -8.48 -14.54 -4.70
N THR A 107 -8.64 -13.26 -4.46
CA THR A 107 -7.68 -12.48 -3.67
C THR A 107 -8.16 -12.43 -2.23
N TYR A 108 -7.53 -13.23 -1.39
CA TYR A 108 -7.76 -13.28 0.05
C TYR A 108 -6.92 -12.24 0.77
N TYR A 109 -7.47 -11.60 1.82
CA TYR A 109 -6.76 -10.58 2.57
C TYR A 109 -6.99 -10.66 4.07
N LEU A 110 -5.86 -10.72 4.80
CA LEU A 110 -5.80 -10.83 6.25
C LEU A 110 -5.06 -9.64 6.85
N PRO A 111 -5.79 -8.67 7.44
CA PRO A 111 -5.17 -7.60 8.21
C PRO A 111 -4.69 -8.13 9.56
N LEU A 112 -3.47 -7.79 9.95
CA LEU A 112 -2.94 -8.14 11.26
C LEU A 112 -3.12 -6.96 12.22
N THR A 113 -4.30 -6.88 12.81
CA THR A 113 -4.79 -5.72 13.57
C THR A 113 -4.47 -5.74 15.07
N VAL A 114 -3.47 -6.53 15.49
CA VAL A 114 -3.04 -6.55 16.90
C VAL A 114 -2.52 -5.16 17.35
N PRO A 115 -2.59 -4.84 18.66
CA PRO A 115 -2.22 -3.52 19.18
C PRO A 115 -0.80 -3.09 18.80
N ASN A 116 0.18 -4.01 18.82
CA ASN A 116 1.56 -3.72 18.45
C ASN A 116 1.87 -4.23 17.02
N PRO A 117 2.02 -3.34 16.02
CA PRO A 117 2.29 -3.74 14.64
C PRO A 117 3.67 -4.40 14.45
N GLU A 118 4.65 -4.17 15.32
CA GLU A 118 5.97 -4.82 15.23
C GLU A 118 5.87 -6.30 15.59
N ILE A 119 5.08 -6.63 16.61
CA ILE A 119 4.79 -8.03 16.96
C ILE A 119 4.06 -8.71 15.80
N ALA A 120 3.07 -8.03 15.21
CA ALA A 120 2.36 -8.54 14.04
C ALA A 120 3.29 -8.81 12.85
N ARG A 121 4.21 -7.87 12.54
CA ARG A 121 5.19 -8.05 11.46
C ARG A 121 6.11 -9.24 11.71
N ARG A 122 6.63 -9.37 12.93
CA ARG A 122 7.49 -10.51 13.32
C ARG A 122 6.74 -11.82 13.18
N TRP A 123 5.55 -11.89 13.74
CA TRP A 123 4.66 -13.04 13.61
C TRP A 123 4.40 -13.41 12.15
N MET A 124 4.18 -12.44 11.30
CA MET A 124 3.95 -12.63 9.87
C MET A 124 5.18 -13.21 9.16
N LEU A 125 6.37 -12.67 9.44
CA LEU A 125 7.62 -13.04 8.78
C LEU A 125 8.19 -14.38 9.25
N GLU A 126 7.83 -14.85 10.43
CA GLU A 126 8.25 -16.15 10.99
C GLU A 126 7.54 -17.34 10.35
N ARG A 127 6.49 -17.11 9.58
CA ARG A 127 5.68 -18.17 8.95
C ARG A 127 6.20 -18.57 7.59
N SER A 128 6.26 -19.89 7.38
CA SER A 128 6.57 -20.45 6.08
C SER A 128 5.36 -20.32 5.13
N TRP A 129 5.60 -20.49 3.83
CA TRP A 129 4.52 -20.56 2.85
C TRP A 129 3.48 -21.66 3.20
N LYS A 130 3.93 -22.81 3.71
CA LYS A 130 3.03 -23.90 4.12
C LYS A 130 2.12 -23.51 5.27
N ASP A 131 2.63 -22.74 6.24
CA ASP A 131 1.82 -22.25 7.35
C ASP A 131 0.74 -21.30 6.83
N TRP A 132 1.08 -20.41 5.89
CA TRP A 132 0.12 -19.51 5.27
C TRP A 132 -0.95 -20.25 4.49
N VAL A 133 -0.59 -21.26 3.70
CA VAL A 133 -1.54 -22.11 2.98
C VAL A 133 -2.52 -22.77 3.95
N SER A 134 -2.03 -23.32 5.06
CA SER A 134 -2.88 -23.94 6.08
C SER A 134 -3.84 -22.94 6.73
N ILE A 135 -3.36 -21.72 7.03
CA ILE A 135 -4.20 -20.66 7.59
C ILE A 135 -5.29 -20.26 6.59
N ILE A 136 -4.93 -19.99 5.35
CA ILE A 136 -5.87 -19.52 4.31
C ILE A 136 -6.96 -20.58 4.04
N LEU A 137 -6.54 -21.82 3.77
CA LEU A 137 -7.50 -22.89 3.45
C LEU A 137 -8.37 -23.24 4.66
N GLY A 138 -7.80 -23.24 5.88
CA GLY A 138 -8.54 -23.46 7.09
C GLY A 138 -9.58 -22.39 7.39
N ASP A 139 -9.26 -21.13 7.09
CA ASP A 139 -10.17 -19.98 7.27
C ASP A 139 -11.32 -19.97 6.23
N LEU A 140 -11.03 -20.39 5.00
CA LEU A 140 -12.03 -20.44 3.91
C LEU A 140 -12.89 -21.72 3.91
N ALA A 141 -12.44 -22.81 4.54
CA ALA A 141 -13.11 -24.11 4.50
C ALA A 141 -14.56 -24.09 5.05
N PRO A 142 -14.91 -23.36 6.11
CA PRO A 142 -16.29 -23.28 6.60
C PRO A 142 -17.25 -22.65 5.60
N ALA A 143 -16.77 -21.69 4.81
CA ALA A 143 -17.57 -21.01 3.80
C ALA A 143 -17.66 -21.82 2.50
N HIS A 144 -16.60 -22.55 2.14
CA HIS A 144 -16.47 -23.24 0.88
C HIS A 144 -15.93 -24.67 1.05
N VAL A 145 -16.85 -25.59 1.34
CA VAL A 145 -16.50 -27.02 1.47
C VAL A 145 -15.89 -27.53 0.18
N GLY A 146 -14.70 -28.13 0.26
CA GLY A 146 -13.98 -28.68 -0.89
C GLY A 146 -13.21 -27.66 -1.73
N LEU A 147 -13.05 -26.40 -1.27
CA LEU A 147 -12.27 -25.39 -1.96
C LEU A 147 -10.84 -25.88 -2.28
N GLU A 148 -10.20 -26.61 -1.36
CA GLU A 148 -8.85 -27.13 -1.54
C GLU A 148 -8.70 -27.92 -2.85
N SER A 149 -9.72 -28.69 -3.24
CA SER A 149 -9.71 -29.46 -4.48
C SER A 149 -9.82 -28.63 -5.75
N LEU A 150 -10.22 -27.36 -5.63
CA LEU A 150 -10.34 -26.41 -6.74
C LEU A 150 -9.10 -25.53 -6.90
N VAL A 151 -8.25 -25.45 -5.86
CA VAL A 151 -7.08 -24.56 -5.87
C VAL A 151 -5.91 -25.24 -6.56
N SER A 152 -5.40 -24.62 -7.61
CA SER A 152 -4.22 -25.08 -8.34
C SER A 152 -2.93 -24.37 -7.92
N GLN A 153 -3.03 -23.13 -7.42
CA GLN A 153 -1.87 -22.32 -6.99
C GLN A 153 -2.26 -21.34 -5.89
N ILE A 154 -1.35 -21.08 -4.96
CA ILE A 154 -1.47 -20.01 -3.96
C ILE A 154 -0.19 -19.19 -3.95
N ASP A 155 -0.31 -17.91 -4.27
CA ASP A 155 0.74 -16.91 -4.17
C ASP A 155 0.51 -16.03 -2.94
N VAL A 156 1.47 -16.00 -2.02
CA VAL A 156 1.37 -15.25 -0.77
C VAL A 156 2.26 -14.03 -0.81
N MET A 157 1.70 -12.86 -0.48
CA MET A 157 2.40 -11.58 -0.39
C MET A 157 2.30 -11.03 1.03
N LEU A 158 3.45 -10.65 1.60
CA LEU A 158 3.56 -10.12 2.95
C LEU A 158 3.89 -8.63 2.90
N TRP A 159 2.96 -7.81 3.36
CA TRP A 159 3.08 -6.35 3.39
C TRP A 159 3.32 -5.86 4.83
N GLY A 160 4.57 -5.57 5.19
CA GLY A 160 4.92 -5.17 6.56
C GLY A 160 4.36 -3.82 7.00
N HIS A 161 4.14 -2.90 6.05
CA HIS A 161 3.62 -1.55 6.28
C HIS A 161 2.50 -1.27 5.26
N ALA A 162 1.46 -2.10 5.26
CA ALA A 162 0.42 -2.07 4.23
C ALA A 162 -0.49 -0.86 4.34
N MET A 163 -1.01 -0.59 5.54
CA MET A 163 -2.01 0.46 5.73
C MET A 163 -1.72 1.30 6.97
N ILE A 164 -1.79 2.64 6.80
CA ILE A 164 -1.74 3.56 7.94
C ILE A 164 -2.89 3.27 8.90
N ARG A 165 -2.60 3.29 10.21
CA ARG A 165 -3.60 3.01 11.25
C ARG A 165 -4.24 4.31 11.75
N PRO A 166 -5.56 4.48 11.63
CA PRO A 166 -6.27 5.63 12.17
C PRO A 166 -6.47 5.49 13.69
N VAL A 167 -5.37 5.44 14.45
CA VAL A 167 -5.43 5.34 15.92
C VAL A 167 -6.03 6.61 16.53
N PRO A 168 -6.61 6.56 17.76
CA PRO A 168 -7.15 7.71 18.43
C PRO A 168 -6.15 8.89 18.50
N GLY A 169 -6.59 10.08 18.12
CA GLY A 169 -5.76 11.29 18.08
C GLY A 169 -4.96 11.50 16.79
N PHE A 170 -4.81 10.50 15.93
CA PHE A 170 -4.01 10.62 14.72
C PHE A 170 -4.70 11.41 13.61
N LEU A 171 -5.96 11.08 13.27
CA LEU A 171 -6.67 11.69 12.12
C LEU A 171 -6.75 13.23 12.20
N TRP A 172 -6.94 13.76 13.39
CA TRP A 172 -7.07 15.21 13.64
C TRP A 172 -5.80 15.81 14.25
N GLY A 173 -4.79 14.97 14.49
CA GLY A 173 -3.51 15.35 15.11
C GLY A 173 -2.69 16.30 14.23
N GLU A 174 -1.94 17.19 14.89
CA GLU A 174 -1.06 18.12 14.18
C GLU A 174 0.07 17.42 13.40
N PRO A 175 0.71 16.33 13.90
CA PRO A 175 1.74 15.65 13.14
C PRO A 175 1.27 15.19 11.76
N ARG A 176 0.07 14.61 11.66
CA ARG A 176 -0.50 14.22 10.37
C ARG A 176 -0.75 15.42 9.46
N ARG A 177 -1.29 16.52 10.01
CA ARG A 177 -1.54 17.73 9.20
C ARG A 177 -0.24 18.30 8.64
N ARG A 178 0.78 18.44 9.48
CA ARG A 178 2.10 18.94 9.08
C ARG A 178 2.84 18.03 8.10
N ALA A 179 2.57 16.74 8.13
CA ALA A 179 3.17 15.80 7.17
C ALA A 179 2.72 16.04 5.72
N ALA A 180 1.66 16.82 5.50
CA ALA A 180 1.22 17.23 4.17
C ALA A 180 1.95 18.48 3.65
N ASP A 181 2.70 19.19 4.50
CA ASP A 181 3.45 20.38 4.10
C ASP A 181 4.56 20.01 3.11
N ALA A 182 4.79 20.87 2.13
CA ALA A 182 5.87 20.68 1.18
C ALA A 182 7.25 20.76 1.84
N PHE A 183 8.21 20.05 1.28
CA PHE A 183 9.62 20.13 1.67
C PHE A 183 10.44 20.71 0.51
N GLY A 184 10.66 22.03 0.54
CA GLY A 184 11.30 22.72 -0.58
C GLY A 184 10.55 22.46 -1.90
N PRO A 185 11.24 21.92 -2.94
CA PRO A 185 10.63 21.61 -4.23
C PRO A 185 9.89 20.26 -4.25
N VAL A 186 9.74 19.59 -3.09
CA VAL A 186 9.08 18.29 -2.98
C VAL A 186 7.66 18.44 -2.47
N ARG A 187 6.68 17.94 -3.24
CA ARG A 187 5.27 17.82 -2.86
C ARG A 187 4.94 16.37 -2.52
N PHE A 188 4.11 16.15 -1.52
CA PHE A 188 3.75 14.81 -1.09
C PHE A 188 2.36 14.41 -1.59
N ALA A 189 2.24 13.17 -2.10
CA ALA A 189 1.02 12.64 -2.71
C ALA A 189 0.77 11.19 -2.25
N HIS A 190 0.31 11.00 -1.01
CA HIS A 190 0.02 9.67 -0.47
C HIS A 190 -1.17 9.72 0.51
N SER A 191 -1.95 8.64 0.59
CA SER A 191 -3.11 8.52 1.49
C SER A 191 -2.74 8.62 2.99
N ASP A 192 -1.48 8.36 3.36
CA ASP A 192 -0.98 8.54 4.73
C ASP A 192 -1.24 9.94 5.26
N MET A 193 -1.19 10.98 4.40
CA MET A 193 -1.47 12.36 4.77
C MET A 193 -2.94 12.60 5.11
N SER A 194 -3.83 11.72 4.71
CA SER A 194 -5.23 11.71 5.13
C SER A 194 -5.45 10.85 6.37
N GLY A 195 -4.50 9.96 6.68
CA GLY A 195 -4.59 9.00 7.79
C GLY A 195 -5.53 7.84 7.52
N LEU A 196 -5.95 7.65 6.27
CA LEU A 196 -6.86 6.61 5.80
C LEU A 196 -6.30 6.00 4.52
N SER A 197 -6.08 4.68 4.52
CA SER A 197 -5.55 3.96 3.37
C SER A 197 -6.68 3.60 2.38
N LEU A 198 -7.22 4.64 1.72
CA LEU A 198 -8.28 4.53 0.71
C LEU A 198 -7.77 5.03 -0.63
N PHE A 199 -8.27 4.44 -1.72
CA PHE A 199 -7.94 4.87 -3.08
C PHE A 199 -8.34 6.33 -3.33
N GLU A 200 -9.52 6.72 -2.88
CA GLU A 200 -10.06 8.08 -3.01
C GLU A 200 -9.16 9.12 -2.32
N GLU A 201 -8.64 8.77 -1.15
CA GLU A 201 -7.71 9.64 -0.43
C GLU A 201 -6.36 9.75 -1.17
N ALA A 202 -5.86 8.65 -1.71
CA ALA A 202 -4.65 8.66 -2.51
C ALA A 202 -4.81 9.51 -3.77
N GLN A 203 -5.93 9.36 -4.49
CA GLN A 203 -6.29 10.16 -5.65
C GLN A 203 -6.41 11.64 -5.30
N TYR A 204 -7.14 11.98 -4.26
CA TYR A 204 -7.29 13.36 -3.77
C TYR A 204 -5.93 14.01 -3.50
N ARG A 205 -5.04 13.30 -2.78
CA ARG A 205 -3.69 13.80 -2.48
C ARG A 205 -2.84 13.95 -3.73
N GLY A 206 -2.97 13.04 -4.69
CA GLY A 206 -2.29 13.11 -5.99
C GLY A 206 -2.73 14.34 -6.78
N VAL A 207 -4.03 14.56 -6.91
CA VAL A 207 -4.60 15.74 -7.59
C VAL A 207 -4.13 17.03 -6.91
N ARG A 208 -4.23 17.11 -5.58
CA ARG A 208 -3.80 18.30 -4.82
C ARG A 208 -2.31 18.61 -5.03
N ALA A 209 -1.45 17.59 -4.98
CA ALA A 209 -0.01 17.78 -5.19
C ALA A 209 0.28 18.29 -6.61
N ALA A 210 -0.40 17.76 -7.64
CA ALA A 210 -0.27 18.19 -9.02
C ALA A 210 -0.75 19.64 -9.21
N GLU A 211 -1.91 20.00 -8.66
CA GLU A 211 -2.45 21.36 -8.71
C GLU A 211 -1.54 22.36 -8.01
N ASP A 212 -1.00 22.02 -6.83
CA ASP A 212 -0.09 22.88 -6.10
C ASP A 212 1.22 23.09 -6.87
N LEU A 213 1.74 22.03 -7.50
CA LEU A 213 2.92 22.12 -8.35
C LEU A 213 2.67 22.99 -9.59
N MET A 214 1.54 22.81 -10.29
CA MET A 214 1.19 23.61 -11.45
C MET A 214 1.06 25.09 -11.11
N ARG A 215 0.40 25.42 -9.99
CA ARG A 215 0.29 26.82 -9.52
C ARG A 215 1.68 27.41 -9.24
N HIS A 216 2.55 26.65 -8.58
CA HIS A 216 3.92 27.09 -8.29
C HIS A 216 4.74 27.33 -9.55
N MET A 217 4.51 26.54 -10.59
CA MET A 217 5.15 26.70 -11.90
C MET A 217 4.51 27.79 -12.80
N GLY A 218 3.49 28.50 -12.30
CA GLY A 218 2.81 29.57 -13.04
C GLY A 218 1.80 29.06 -14.09
N HIS A 219 1.39 27.79 -14.04
CA HIS A 219 0.34 27.27 -14.89
C HIS A 219 -1.03 27.42 -14.21
N SER A 220 -1.99 28.00 -14.94
CA SER A 220 -3.41 27.96 -14.56
C SER A 220 -4.04 26.69 -15.16
N TYR A 221 -4.84 26.01 -14.36
CA TYR A 221 -5.73 24.94 -14.83
C TYR A 221 -7.17 25.41 -14.68
N SER A 222 -7.96 25.16 -15.68
CA SER A 222 -9.40 25.45 -15.72
C SER A 222 -10.20 24.26 -15.21
#